data_d1fec990d275ca7f7cbbdc149bb0d30e
#
_entry.id   d1fec990d275ca7f7cbbdc149bb0d30e
#
_cell.length_a   1.000
_cell.length_b   1.000
_cell.length_c   1.000
_cell.angle_alpha   90.00
_cell.angle_beta   90.00
_cell.angle_gamma   90.00
#
_symmetry.space_group_name_H-M   'P 1'
#
loop_
_entity.id
_entity.type
_entity.pdbx_description
1 polymer ?
#
loop_
_entity_poly.entity_id
_entity_poly.type
_entity_poly.pdbx_seq_one_letter_code
_entity_poly.pdbx_strand_id
1 'polypeptide(L)'
;MKILVGWEVPEDAFTLELLLNVDGNEASIFSELDAFKSAAEGEYWDVILLSLDFPSREASMELFAQLQAVSDGSPIVGACQPGDTTHLIEFLSQGLHSHVVRDAGGDFMMLLTSVLESAYETIEAMKARVVAERLSEEVDSVRKLQESVIPSDLPKINGYSIVGRYEPSEIKVSGRNPVVMAGGDYYDSFMLNDEMIVLLVGDASGHGVKACMSIMTMHTLIRMIKNEQYPDAAEFVSAVNDRLCTSDIVQDEGGFITLLYSMLNVEKHQIEWTCAGHPLPLLQDLATNEITVMGDEDDVGLPLAISAGWPYEKMVAEIPDNSRVLIYTDGLEEAYPPSGDALLDQFGVKGI
;
A
#
# COMPACT_ATOMS: atom_id res chain seq x y z
N MET A 1 -12.11 21.16 -18.21
CA MET A 1 -13.03 20.05 -18.56
C MET A 1 -13.47 20.16 -20.00
N LYS A 2 -13.65 19.04 -20.70
CA LYS A 2 -14.36 18.95 -21.98
C LYS A 2 -15.84 18.74 -21.75
N ILE A 3 -16.67 19.65 -22.22
CA ILE A 3 -18.10 19.69 -21.96
C ILE A 3 -18.86 19.46 -23.28
N LEU A 4 -19.64 18.39 -23.36
CA LEU A 4 -20.56 18.18 -24.48
C LEU A 4 -21.93 18.76 -24.13
N VAL A 5 -22.50 19.58 -25.01
CA VAL A 5 -23.79 20.22 -24.76
C VAL A 5 -24.78 19.91 -25.87
N GLY A 6 -25.89 19.28 -25.50
CA GLY A 6 -27.05 19.09 -26.36
C GLY A 6 -28.17 20.08 -26.02
N TRP A 7 -28.50 21.00 -26.94
CA TRP A 7 -29.41 22.13 -26.65
C TRP A 7 -30.33 22.44 -27.81
N GLU A 8 -31.65 22.44 -27.59
CA GLU A 8 -32.66 22.59 -28.65
C GLU A 8 -32.84 24.03 -29.16
N VAL A 9 -32.33 25.04 -28.45
CA VAL A 9 -32.48 26.46 -28.80
C VAL A 9 -31.15 26.99 -29.35
N PRO A 10 -31.00 27.15 -30.70
CA PRO A 10 -29.73 27.58 -31.29
C PRO A 10 -29.30 29.00 -30.89
N GLU A 11 -30.24 29.87 -30.52
CA GLU A 11 -29.98 31.25 -30.08
C GLU A 11 -29.22 31.29 -28.77
N ASP A 12 -29.37 30.29 -27.89
CA ASP A 12 -28.67 30.19 -26.61
C ASP A 12 -27.23 29.73 -26.79
N ALA A 13 -26.87 29.13 -27.92
CA ALA A 13 -25.54 28.49 -28.12
C ALA A 13 -24.37 29.43 -27.86
N PHE A 14 -24.44 30.67 -28.38
CA PHE A 14 -23.37 31.68 -28.18
C PHE A 14 -23.22 32.03 -26.67
N THR A 15 -24.33 32.16 -25.95
CA THR A 15 -24.30 32.50 -24.52
C THR A 15 -23.76 31.34 -23.69
N LEU A 16 -24.16 30.11 -24.01
CA LEU A 16 -23.64 28.90 -23.38
C LEU A 16 -22.13 28.73 -23.64
N GLU A 17 -21.68 28.95 -24.88
CA GLU A 17 -20.28 28.89 -25.25
C GLU A 17 -19.45 29.90 -24.46
N LEU A 18 -19.92 31.14 -24.34
CA LEU A 18 -19.24 32.19 -23.59
C LEU A 18 -19.14 31.89 -22.09
N LEU A 19 -20.20 31.32 -21.51
CA LEU A 19 -20.27 31.02 -20.06
C LEU A 19 -19.54 29.74 -19.67
N LEU A 20 -19.51 28.73 -20.56
CA LEU A 20 -18.90 27.45 -20.25
C LEU A 20 -17.39 27.38 -20.61
N ASN A 21 -16.93 28.19 -21.58
CA ASN A 21 -15.51 28.25 -21.95
C ASN A 21 -14.72 29.22 -21.01
N VAL A 22 -14.87 29.04 -19.71
CA VAL A 22 -14.14 29.79 -18.69
C VAL A 22 -13.22 28.85 -17.91
N ASP A 23 -12.23 29.39 -17.23
CA ASP A 23 -11.32 28.63 -16.34
C ASP A 23 -10.67 27.39 -16.98
N GLY A 24 -10.41 27.44 -18.31
CA GLY A 24 -9.79 26.34 -19.05
C GLY A 24 -10.76 25.23 -19.47
N ASN A 25 -12.06 25.43 -19.34
CA ASN A 25 -13.07 24.51 -19.86
C ASN A 25 -13.21 24.67 -21.39
N GLU A 26 -13.55 23.58 -22.08
CA GLU A 26 -13.80 23.51 -23.51
C GLU A 26 -15.20 22.93 -23.74
N ALA A 27 -16.17 23.78 -24.08
CA ALA A 27 -17.54 23.38 -24.35
C ALA A 27 -17.82 23.32 -25.85
N SER A 28 -18.44 22.23 -26.29
CA SER A 28 -18.93 22.05 -27.64
C SER A 28 -20.46 21.93 -27.63
N ILE A 29 -21.14 22.89 -28.23
CA ILE A 29 -22.59 23.00 -28.20
C ILE A 29 -23.18 22.55 -29.53
N PHE A 30 -24.18 21.68 -29.47
CA PHE A 30 -24.85 21.12 -30.62
C PHE A 30 -26.38 21.29 -30.49
N SER A 31 -27.02 21.82 -31.56
CA SER A 31 -28.47 21.90 -31.67
C SER A 31 -29.02 20.91 -32.68
N GLU A 32 -28.14 20.21 -33.43
CA GLU A 32 -28.51 19.17 -34.40
C GLU A 32 -28.16 17.80 -33.81
N LEU A 33 -29.16 16.87 -33.86
CA LEU A 33 -29.02 15.55 -33.21
C LEU A 33 -27.89 14.70 -33.79
N ASP A 34 -27.74 14.66 -35.13
CA ASP A 34 -26.73 13.82 -35.77
C ASP A 34 -25.30 14.31 -35.48
N ALA A 35 -25.09 15.64 -35.44
CA ALA A 35 -23.83 16.24 -35.08
C ALA A 35 -23.49 15.97 -33.59
N PHE A 36 -24.48 16.08 -32.70
CA PHE A 36 -24.33 15.78 -31.29
C PHE A 36 -23.95 14.32 -31.05
N LYS A 37 -24.67 13.37 -31.67
CA LYS A 37 -24.35 11.93 -31.55
C LYS A 37 -22.98 11.60 -32.09
N SER A 38 -22.60 12.16 -33.23
CA SER A 38 -21.27 11.96 -33.81
C SER A 38 -20.16 12.46 -32.88
N ALA A 39 -20.38 13.59 -32.19
CA ALA A 39 -19.44 14.11 -31.20
C ALA A 39 -19.40 13.24 -29.93
N ALA A 40 -20.55 12.77 -29.44
CA ALA A 40 -20.64 11.92 -28.26
C ALA A 40 -19.93 10.55 -28.44
N GLU A 41 -19.95 10.01 -29.67
CA GLU A 41 -19.29 8.74 -30.01
C GLU A 41 -17.81 8.91 -30.42
N GLY A 42 -17.45 10.10 -30.89
CA GLY A 42 -16.14 10.38 -31.50
C GLY A 42 -15.00 10.64 -30.53
N GLU A 43 -15.30 11.14 -29.34
CA GLU A 43 -14.28 11.49 -28.34
C GLU A 43 -14.82 11.40 -26.90
N TYR A 44 -13.89 11.42 -25.94
CA TYR A 44 -14.22 11.39 -24.51
C TYR A 44 -14.59 12.80 -24.02
N TRP A 45 -15.64 12.87 -23.20
CA TRP A 45 -16.14 14.08 -22.57
C TRP A 45 -16.11 13.95 -21.06
N ASP A 46 -15.66 14.98 -20.36
CA ASP A 46 -15.61 14.98 -18.89
C ASP A 46 -16.99 15.08 -18.27
N VAL A 47 -17.90 15.82 -18.91
CA VAL A 47 -19.30 16.00 -18.51
C VAL A 47 -20.19 16.29 -19.69
N ILE A 48 -21.44 15.86 -19.64
CA ILE A 48 -22.46 16.10 -20.66
C ILE A 48 -23.57 16.96 -20.05
N LEU A 49 -23.84 18.11 -20.66
CA LEU A 49 -25.02 18.92 -20.38
C LEU A 49 -26.09 18.63 -21.44
N LEU A 50 -27.22 18.11 -21.02
CA LEU A 50 -28.33 17.77 -21.89
C LEU A 50 -29.57 18.58 -21.52
N SER A 51 -30.07 19.41 -22.43
CA SER A 51 -31.43 19.88 -22.28
C SER A 51 -32.40 18.71 -22.35
N LEU A 52 -33.31 18.59 -21.38
CA LEU A 52 -34.28 17.47 -21.34
C LEU A 52 -35.36 17.60 -22.40
N ASP A 53 -35.37 18.69 -23.19
CA ASP A 53 -36.21 18.87 -24.37
C ASP A 53 -35.42 18.69 -25.70
N PHE A 54 -34.13 18.27 -25.66
CA PHE A 54 -33.27 18.06 -26.83
C PHE A 54 -33.30 16.59 -27.30
N PRO A 55 -33.40 16.28 -28.60
CA PRO A 55 -33.74 17.19 -29.74
C PRO A 55 -35.19 17.60 -29.74
N SER A 56 -36.05 16.83 -29.10
CA SER A 56 -37.47 17.11 -28.78
C SER A 56 -37.81 16.38 -27.49
N ARG A 57 -38.88 16.82 -26.83
CA ARG A 57 -39.33 16.23 -25.56
C ARG A 57 -39.61 14.73 -25.65
N GLU A 58 -40.18 14.27 -26.80
CA GLU A 58 -40.52 12.87 -27.03
C GLU A 58 -39.27 12.00 -27.27
N ALA A 59 -38.24 12.57 -27.90
CA ALA A 59 -37.03 11.83 -28.27
C ALA A 59 -35.89 11.91 -27.22
N SER A 60 -36.00 12.83 -26.27
CA SER A 60 -34.93 13.12 -25.29
C SER A 60 -34.59 11.94 -24.41
N MET A 61 -35.56 11.17 -23.95
CA MET A 61 -35.35 9.99 -23.11
C MET A 61 -34.61 8.86 -23.86
N GLU A 62 -34.94 8.64 -25.14
CA GLU A 62 -34.24 7.67 -25.97
C GLU A 62 -32.77 8.10 -26.20
N LEU A 63 -32.57 9.40 -26.45
CA LEU A 63 -31.22 9.96 -26.58
C LEU A 63 -30.41 9.80 -25.29
N PHE A 64 -31.01 10.08 -24.12
CA PHE A 64 -30.38 9.91 -22.84
C PHE A 64 -29.91 8.46 -22.60
N ALA A 65 -30.76 7.48 -22.91
CA ALA A 65 -30.38 6.06 -22.81
C ALA A 65 -29.22 5.68 -23.75
N GLN A 66 -29.19 6.26 -24.97
CA GLN A 66 -28.08 6.08 -25.91
C GLN A 66 -26.78 6.72 -25.36
N LEU A 67 -26.85 7.93 -24.79
CA LEU A 67 -25.72 8.62 -24.19
C LEU A 67 -25.12 7.83 -23.02
N GLN A 68 -25.94 7.26 -22.16
CA GLN A 68 -25.44 6.43 -21.06
C GLN A 68 -24.62 5.24 -21.54
N ALA A 69 -24.92 4.69 -22.71
CA ALA A 69 -24.20 3.57 -23.28
C ALA A 69 -22.80 3.97 -23.85
N VAL A 70 -22.64 5.22 -24.27
CA VAL A 70 -21.42 5.71 -24.95
C VAL A 70 -20.60 6.69 -24.11
N SER A 71 -21.15 7.22 -23.00
CA SER A 71 -20.51 8.26 -22.20
C SER A 71 -19.31 7.78 -21.35
N ASP A 72 -19.02 6.48 -21.36
CA ASP A 72 -17.93 5.87 -20.56
C ASP A 72 -17.93 6.31 -19.08
N GLY A 73 -19.13 6.47 -18.51
CA GLY A 73 -19.32 6.88 -17.11
C GLY A 73 -19.16 8.37 -16.84
N SER A 74 -19.13 9.22 -17.87
CA SER A 74 -19.18 10.68 -17.69
C SER A 74 -20.55 11.11 -17.16
N PRO A 75 -20.60 12.06 -16.19
CA PRO A 75 -21.88 12.49 -15.64
C PRO A 75 -22.71 13.25 -16.67
N ILE A 76 -24.01 12.92 -16.73
CA ILE A 76 -24.97 13.66 -17.55
C ILE A 76 -25.78 14.56 -16.62
N VAL A 77 -25.71 15.87 -16.85
CA VAL A 77 -26.45 16.90 -16.15
C VAL A 77 -27.61 17.37 -17.01
N GLY A 78 -28.82 17.32 -16.49
CA GLY A 78 -30.03 17.71 -17.22
C GLY A 78 -30.38 19.20 -17.03
N ALA A 79 -30.78 19.89 -18.08
CA ALA A 79 -31.42 21.20 -17.97
C ALA A 79 -32.92 21.06 -18.26
N CYS A 80 -33.76 21.29 -17.25
CA CYS A 80 -35.22 21.09 -17.35
C CYS A 80 -35.99 22.39 -17.27
N GLN A 81 -37.21 22.43 -17.84
CA GLN A 81 -38.11 23.57 -17.73
C GLN A 81 -38.73 23.72 -16.33
N PRO A 82 -39.06 24.94 -15.90
CA PRO A 82 -39.75 25.15 -14.62
C PRO A 82 -41.08 24.40 -14.58
N GLY A 83 -41.31 23.69 -13.49
CA GLY A 83 -42.59 22.97 -13.26
C GLY A 83 -42.68 21.60 -13.95
N ASP A 84 -41.64 21.16 -14.68
CA ASP A 84 -41.63 19.88 -15.39
C ASP A 84 -41.11 18.70 -14.54
N THR A 85 -41.65 18.62 -13.32
CA THR A 85 -41.19 17.68 -12.30
C THR A 85 -41.35 16.22 -12.73
N THR A 86 -42.42 15.89 -13.43
CA THR A 86 -42.70 14.50 -13.86
C THR A 86 -41.61 14.02 -14.82
N HIS A 87 -41.31 14.83 -15.83
CA HIS A 87 -40.29 14.52 -16.83
C HIS A 87 -38.90 14.40 -16.18
N LEU A 88 -38.53 15.32 -15.32
CA LEU A 88 -37.28 15.27 -14.56
C LEU A 88 -37.15 13.99 -13.71
N ILE A 89 -38.23 13.57 -13.02
CA ILE A 89 -38.22 12.34 -12.22
C ILE A 89 -37.93 11.11 -13.07
N GLU A 90 -38.44 11.05 -14.28
CA GLU A 90 -38.17 9.95 -15.21
C GLU A 90 -36.65 9.85 -15.51
N PHE A 91 -35.98 10.97 -15.84
CA PHE A 91 -34.55 10.99 -16.09
C PHE A 91 -33.71 10.65 -14.83
N LEU A 92 -34.10 11.19 -13.67
CA LEU A 92 -33.43 10.86 -12.42
C LEU A 92 -33.54 9.36 -12.09
N SER A 93 -34.70 8.76 -12.34
CA SER A 93 -34.90 7.32 -12.13
C SER A 93 -34.08 6.44 -13.09
N GLN A 94 -33.70 6.98 -14.23
CA GLN A 94 -32.84 6.33 -15.22
C GLN A 94 -31.36 6.65 -15.05
N GLY A 95 -30.97 7.40 -14.03
CA GLY A 95 -29.57 7.64 -13.70
C GLY A 95 -29.00 9.00 -14.16
N LEU A 96 -29.84 9.99 -14.39
CA LEU A 96 -29.38 11.37 -14.55
C LEU A 96 -28.61 11.79 -13.28
N HIS A 97 -27.40 12.31 -13.45
CA HIS A 97 -26.52 12.59 -12.31
C HIS A 97 -27.01 13.76 -11.45
N SER A 98 -27.33 14.87 -12.11
CA SER A 98 -27.86 16.07 -11.48
C SER A 98 -28.66 16.90 -12.49
N HIS A 99 -29.26 18.02 -12.06
CA HIS A 99 -30.03 18.86 -12.95
C HIS A 99 -29.96 20.34 -12.59
N VAL A 100 -30.28 21.18 -13.56
CA VAL A 100 -30.54 22.61 -13.39
C VAL A 100 -31.93 22.93 -13.89
N VAL A 101 -32.65 23.78 -13.18
CA VAL A 101 -33.96 24.27 -13.62
C VAL A 101 -33.75 25.59 -14.39
N ARG A 102 -34.21 25.63 -15.66
CA ARG A 102 -34.14 26.81 -16.53
C ARG A 102 -35.15 27.84 -16.04
N ASP A 103 -34.70 29.00 -15.64
CA ASP A 103 -35.55 30.10 -15.29
C ASP A 103 -35.73 31.08 -16.44
N ALA A 104 -36.85 31.84 -16.43
CA ALA A 104 -37.18 32.79 -17.48
C ALA A 104 -36.20 33.99 -17.52
N GLY A 105 -35.46 34.26 -16.45
CA GLY A 105 -34.47 35.31 -16.36
C GLY A 105 -33.08 34.96 -16.90
N GLY A 106 -32.83 33.65 -17.11
CA GLY A 106 -31.51 33.13 -17.53
C GLY A 106 -30.48 33.03 -16.40
N ASP A 107 -30.86 33.30 -15.14
CA ASP A 107 -29.94 33.25 -13.99
C ASP A 107 -29.36 31.86 -13.76
N PHE A 108 -30.08 30.80 -14.18
CA PHE A 108 -29.60 29.42 -14.13
C PHE A 108 -28.27 29.19 -14.88
N MET A 109 -28.04 29.97 -15.95
CA MET A 109 -26.80 29.85 -16.75
C MET A 109 -25.56 30.16 -15.92
N MET A 110 -25.65 31.04 -14.91
CA MET A 110 -24.53 31.33 -14.00
C MET A 110 -24.24 30.16 -13.04
N LEU A 111 -25.19 29.25 -12.84
CA LEU A 111 -25.00 28.08 -12.00
C LEU A 111 -24.48 26.86 -12.78
N LEU A 112 -24.56 26.87 -14.13
CA LEU A 112 -24.20 25.73 -14.96
C LEU A 112 -22.78 25.25 -14.71
N THR A 113 -21.79 26.17 -14.72
CA THR A 113 -20.38 25.80 -14.53
C THR A 113 -20.19 25.10 -13.19
N SER A 114 -20.71 25.67 -12.09
CA SER A 114 -20.59 25.06 -10.76
C SER A 114 -21.27 23.69 -10.66
N VAL A 115 -22.42 23.50 -11.29
CA VAL A 115 -23.15 22.22 -11.28
C VAL A 115 -22.40 21.17 -12.10
N LEU A 116 -21.85 21.54 -13.25
CA LEU A 116 -21.06 20.67 -14.11
C LEU A 116 -19.74 20.27 -13.44
N GLU A 117 -19.03 21.23 -12.84
CA GLU A 117 -17.82 20.98 -12.03
C GLU A 117 -18.10 20.02 -10.87
N SER A 118 -19.14 20.27 -10.08
CA SER A 118 -19.54 19.40 -8.98
C SER A 118 -19.89 17.98 -9.45
N ALA A 119 -20.54 17.84 -10.60
CA ALA A 119 -20.87 16.54 -11.18
C ALA A 119 -19.58 15.79 -11.60
N TYR A 120 -18.67 16.47 -12.29
CA TYR A 120 -17.38 15.93 -12.69
C TYR A 120 -16.54 15.50 -11.50
N GLU A 121 -16.33 16.39 -10.51
CA GLU A 121 -15.56 16.10 -9.30
C GLU A 121 -16.13 14.91 -8.51
N THR A 122 -17.45 14.79 -8.44
CA THR A 122 -18.11 13.66 -7.74
C THR A 122 -17.78 12.33 -8.42
N ILE A 123 -17.84 12.27 -9.75
CA ILE A 123 -17.52 11.05 -10.50
C ILE A 123 -16.03 10.72 -10.42
N GLU A 124 -15.15 11.71 -10.56
CA GLU A 124 -13.71 11.50 -10.46
C GLU A 124 -13.31 11.03 -9.04
N ALA A 125 -13.90 11.61 -7.99
CA ALA A 125 -13.70 11.13 -6.64
C ALA A 125 -14.19 9.69 -6.45
N MET A 126 -15.30 9.31 -7.07
CA MET A 126 -15.82 7.93 -7.04
C MET A 126 -14.89 6.96 -7.79
N LYS A 127 -14.40 7.33 -8.99
CA LYS A 127 -13.42 6.52 -9.74
C LYS A 127 -12.13 6.34 -8.97
N ALA A 128 -11.58 7.45 -8.42
CA ALA A 128 -10.37 7.41 -7.60
C ALA A 128 -10.53 6.50 -6.37
N ARG A 129 -11.71 6.54 -5.73
CA ARG A 129 -12.02 5.67 -4.59
C ARG A 129 -12.01 4.19 -4.98
N VAL A 130 -12.64 3.83 -6.10
CA VAL A 130 -12.66 2.41 -6.57
C VAL A 130 -11.25 1.91 -6.87
N VAL A 131 -10.40 2.75 -7.49
CA VAL A 131 -9.00 2.40 -7.74
C VAL A 131 -8.24 2.23 -6.43
N ALA A 132 -8.43 3.16 -5.47
CA ALA A 132 -7.78 3.08 -4.17
C ALA A 132 -8.20 1.84 -3.36
N GLU A 133 -9.49 1.47 -3.42
CA GLU A 133 -10.00 0.25 -2.77
C GLU A 133 -9.36 -1.00 -3.38
N ARG A 134 -9.26 -1.10 -4.71
CA ARG A 134 -8.58 -2.23 -5.38
C ARG A 134 -7.09 -2.32 -5.05
N LEU A 135 -6.39 -1.19 -5.08
CA LEU A 135 -4.97 -1.16 -4.70
C LEU A 135 -4.76 -1.59 -3.23
N SER A 136 -5.67 -1.18 -2.35
CA SER A 136 -5.64 -1.60 -0.95
C SER A 136 -5.83 -3.12 -0.79
N GLU A 137 -6.72 -3.74 -1.56
CA GLU A 137 -6.93 -5.19 -1.58
C GLU A 137 -5.69 -5.96 -2.07
N GLU A 138 -5.01 -5.45 -3.11
CA GLU A 138 -3.77 -6.05 -3.62
C GLU A 138 -2.63 -5.96 -2.58
N VAL A 139 -2.45 -4.80 -1.92
CA VAL A 139 -1.45 -4.64 -0.86
C VAL A 139 -1.75 -5.57 0.33
N ASP A 140 -3.02 -5.70 0.73
CA ASP A 140 -3.42 -6.63 1.80
C ASP A 140 -3.14 -8.10 1.43
N SER A 141 -3.26 -8.45 0.16
CA SER A 141 -2.93 -9.79 -0.33
C SER A 141 -1.43 -10.08 -0.22
N VAL A 142 -0.57 -9.11 -0.56
CA VAL A 142 0.89 -9.22 -0.38
C VAL A 142 1.26 -9.34 1.11
N ARG A 143 0.64 -8.54 1.98
CA ARG A 143 0.82 -8.63 3.43
C ARG A 143 0.48 -10.02 3.98
N LYS A 144 -0.66 -10.59 3.57
CA LYS A 144 -1.07 -11.95 3.97
C LYS A 144 -0.08 -13.02 3.51
N LEU A 145 0.51 -12.86 2.32
CA LEU A 145 1.58 -13.75 1.85
C LEU A 145 2.81 -13.65 2.76
N GLN A 146 3.24 -12.45 3.13
CA GLN A 146 4.35 -12.25 4.06
C GLN A 146 4.06 -12.88 5.43
N GLU A 147 2.89 -12.62 6.01
CA GLU A 147 2.50 -13.23 7.29
C GLU A 147 2.50 -14.77 7.24
N SER A 148 2.23 -15.36 6.08
CA SER A 148 2.22 -16.82 5.92
C SER A 148 3.60 -17.47 6.02
N VAL A 149 4.69 -16.71 5.84
CA VAL A 149 6.06 -17.23 5.99
C VAL A 149 6.63 -17.04 7.39
N ILE A 150 5.98 -16.23 8.22
CA ILE A 150 6.31 -16.12 9.64
C ILE A 150 5.84 -17.38 10.36
N PRO A 151 6.70 -18.05 11.15
CA PRO A 151 6.33 -19.32 11.77
C PRO A 151 5.23 -19.14 12.79
N SER A 152 4.14 -19.87 12.59
CA SER A 152 3.03 -19.97 13.57
C SER A 152 3.33 -20.94 14.70
N ASP A 153 4.28 -21.87 14.52
CA ASP A 153 4.67 -22.88 15.49
C ASP A 153 6.20 -22.91 15.58
N LEU A 154 6.72 -22.65 16.75
CA LEU A 154 8.15 -22.59 17.02
C LEU A 154 8.65 -23.90 17.62
N PRO A 155 9.93 -24.26 17.44
CA PRO A 155 10.51 -25.46 17.99
C PRO A 155 10.28 -25.57 19.52
N LYS A 156 9.86 -26.74 19.96
CA LYS A 156 9.69 -27.08 21.39
C LYS A 156 10.77 -28.03 21.79
N ILE A 157 11.62 -27.61 22.71
CA ILE A 157 12.73 -28.41 23.19
C ILE A 157 12.86 -28.29 24.71
N ASN A 158 13.26 -29.37 25.36
CA ASN A 158 13.41 -29.38 26.81
C ASN A 158 14.52 -28.39 27.26
N GLY A 159 14.24 -27.64 28.30
CA GLY A 159 15.18 -26.67 28.87
C GLY A 159 15.12 -25.28 28.23
N TYR A 160 14.44 -25.10 27.12
CA TYR A 160 14.33 -23.82 26.42
C TYR A 160 12.86 -23.47 26.10
N SER A 161 12.51 -22.20 26.23
CA SER A 161 11.25 -21.63 25.79
C SER A 161 11.52 -20.60 24.68
N ILE A 162 11.03 -20.87 23.47
CA ILE A 162 11.19 -19.98 22.31
C ILE A 162 9.86 -19.30 22.07
N VAL A 163 9.89 -17.95 22.04
CA VAL A 163 8.72 -17.11 21.78
C VAL A 163 9.06 -16.14 20.66
N GLY A 164 8.23 -16.02 19.65
CA GLY A 164 8.34 -15.03 18.59
C GLY A 164 7.12 -14.13 18.59
N ARG A 165 7.31 -12.86 18.30
CA ARG A 165 6.23 -11.87 18.14
C ARG A 165 6.51 -11.02 16.91
N TYR A 166 5.48 -10.83 16.09
CA TYR A 166 5.48 -9.96 14.93
C TYR A 166 4.39 -8.92 15.08
N GLU A 167 4.75 -7.65 14.95
CA GLU A 167 3.83 -6.51 15.02
C GLU A 167 4.04 -5.65 13.77
N PRO A 168 3.15 -5.74 12.77
CA PRO A 168 3.27 -4.93 11.56
C PRO A 168 2.97 -3.47 11.83
N SER A 169 3.59 -2.57 11.05
CA SER A 169 3.27 -1.14 11.14
C SER A 169 1.86 -0.83 10.63
N GLU A 170 1.22 0.15 11.26
CA GLU A 170 -0.12 0.61 10.92
C GLU A 170 -0.12 2.09 10.50
N ILE A 171 -0.73 2.40 9.35
CA ILE A 171 -1.04 3.79 8.98
C ILE A 171 -2.43 4.13 9.51
N LYS A 172 -2.49 5.05 10.47
CA LYS A 172 -3.74 5.57 11.00
C LYS A 172 -4.26 6.70 10.11
N VAL A 173 -5.38 6.48 9.43
CA VAL A 173 -6.08 7.49 8.65
C VAL A 173 -7.28 7.99 9.46
N SER A 174 -7.35 9.31 9.68
CA SER A 174 -8.46 9.91 10.44
C SER A 174 -9.82 9.52 9.85
N GLY A 175 -10.70 8.98 10.70
CA GLY A 175 -12.06 8.55 10.32
C GLY A 175 -12.14 7.22 9.55
N ARG A 176 -11.05 6.44 9.46
CA ARG A 176 -11.03 5.11 8.86
C ARG A 176 -10.34 4.09 9.78
N ASN A 177 -10.55 2.80 9.50
CA ASN A 177 -9.76 1.75 10.13
C ASN A 177 -8.28 1.91 9.74
N PRO A 178 -7.34 1.63 10.66
CA PRO A 178 -5.92 1.62 10.32
C PRO A 178 -5.63 0.70 9.13
N VAL A 179 -4.74 1.14 8.25
CA VAL A 179 -4.25 0.31 7.14
C VAL A 179 -2.95 -0.33 7.60
N VAL A 180 -2.96 -1.66 7.71
CA VAL A 180 -1.76 -2.44 8.03
C VAL A 180 -0.92 -2.57 6.77
N MET A 181 0.36 -2.24 6.86
CA MET A 181 1.28 -2.29 5.72
C MET A 181 2.02 -3.62 5.66
N ALA A 182 2.43 -4.04 4.46
CA ALA A 182 3.45 -5.06 4.31
C ALA A 182 4.78 -4.51 4.84
N GLY A 183 5.46 -5.25 5.71
CA GLY A 183 6.71 -4.82 6.36
C GLY A 183 7.97 -5.36 5.71
N GLY A 184 9.13 -4.89 6.19
CA GLY A 184 10.44 -5.43 5.90
C GLY A 184 10.91 -6.48 6.91
N ASP A 185 10.24 -6.57 8.05
CA ASP A 185 10.63 -7.44 9.16
C ASP A 185 10.31 -8.92 8.91
N TYR A 186 11.18 -9.77 9.38
CA TYR A 186 11.03 -11.22 9.31
C TYR A 186 11.75 -11.91 10.46
N TYR A 187 11.15 -12.96 11.01
CA TYR A 187 11.85 -13.92 11.86
C TYR A 187 11.50 -15.35 11.48
N ASP A 188 12.42 -16.26 11.79
CA ASP A 188 12.19 -17.69 11.64
C ASP A 188 12.93 -18.47 12.72
N SER A 189 12.43 -19.67 13.00
CA SER A 189 13.10 -20.64 13.87
C SER A 189 12.78 -22.06 13.43
N PHE A 190 13.81 -22.89 13.32
CA PHE A 190 13.65 -24.29 12.93
C PHE A 190 14.79 -25.15 13.49
N MET A 191 14.53 -26.44 13.60
CA MET A 191 15.56 -27.42 13.95
C MET A 191 16.44 -27.72 12.72
N LEU A 192 17.76 -27.69 12.90
CA LEU A 192 18.70 -28.29 11.94
C LEU A 192 18.85 -29.80 12.20
N ASN A 193 18.89 -30.18 13.45
CA ASN A 193 18.90 -31.57 13.95
C ASN A 193 18.39 -31.58 15.39
N ASP A 194 18.47 -32.71 16.08
CA ASP A 194 17.93 -32.88 17.43
C ASP A 194 18.60 -31.98 18.49
N GLU A 195 19.82 -31.45 18.21
CA GLU A 195 20.60 -30.65 19.16
C GLU A 195 20.73 -29.18 18.77
N MET A 196 20.41 -28.84 17.50
CA MET A 196 20.70 -27.51 16.94
C MET A 196 19.41 -26.82 16.49
N ILE A 197 19.15 -25.63 17.06
CA ILE A 197 18.04 -24.76 16.67
C ILE A 197 18.61 -23.53 15.96
N VAL A 198 18.02 -23.18 14.83
CA VAL A 198 18.22 -21.87 14.20
C VAL A 198 17.24 -20.88 14.75
N LEU A 199 17.73 -19.69 15.08
CA LEU A 199 16.95 -18.50 15.37
C LEU A 199 17.47 -17.40 14.45
N LEU A 200 16.59 -16.76 13.72
CA LEU A 200 17.00 -15.65 12.84
C LEU A 200 15.97 -14.54 12.83
N VAL A 201 16.46 -13.32 12.69
CA VAL A 201 15.67 -12.11 12.52
C VAL A 201 16.34 -11.28 11.43
N GLY A 202 15.55 -10.74 10.53
CA GLY A 202 16.04 -9.89 9.44
C GLY A 202 15.06 -8.78 9.12
N ASP A 203 15.57 -7.72 8.55
CA ASP A 203 14.78 -6.58 8.08
C ASP A 203 15.29 -6.09 6.73
N ALA A 204 14.38 -5.89 5.79
CA ALA A 204 14.67 -5.38 4.46
C ALA A 204 14.58 -3.86 4.43
N SER A 205 15.55 -3.22 3.83
CA SER A 205 15.58 -1.77 3.65
C SER A 205 14.31 -1.23 2.98
N GLY A 206 13.75 -0.16 3.56
CA GLY A 206 12.53 0.47 3.07
C GLY A 206 11.26 -0.17 3.62
N HIS A 207 10.14 0.04 2.96
CA HIS A 207 8.82 -0.44 3.42
C HIS A 207 7.91 -0.86 2.27
N GLY A 208 6.81 -1.54 2.60
CA GLY A 208 5.79 -1.92 1.65
C GLY A 208 6.15 -3.14 0.81
N VAL A 209 5.57 -3.23 -0.38
CA VAL A 209 5.63 -4.43 -1.24
C VAL A 209 7.06 -4.82 -1.60
N LYS A 210 7.94 -3.85 -1.86
CA LYS A 210 9.34 -4.10 -2.25
C LYS A 210 10.13 -4.77 -1.12
N ALA A 211 10.06 -4.22 0.10
CA ALA A 211 10.70 -4.80 1.27
C ALA A 211 10.16 -6.22 1.55
N CYS A 212 8.84 -6.39 1.46
CA CYS A 212 8.22 -7.71 1.57
C CYS A 212 8.78 -8.72 0.54
N MET A 213 8.93 -8.32 -0.73
CA MET A 213 9.50 -9.20 -1.76
C MET A 213 10.97 -9.57 -1.51
N SER A 214 11.76 -8.64 -0.98
CA SER A 214 13.14 -8.91 -0.57
C SER A 214 13.19 -9.96 0.55
N ILE A 215 12.33 -9.83 1.57
CA ILE A 215 12.19 -10.83 2.64
C ILE A 215 11.73 -12.18 2.11
N MET A 216 10.74 -12.22 1.22
CA MET A 216 10.28 -13.48 0.61
C MET A 216 11.38 -14.17 -0.16
N THR A 217 12.23 -13.39 -0.85
CA THR A 217 13.41 -13.91 -1.58
C THR A 217 14.41 -14.49 -0.60
N MET A 218 14.78 -13.77 0.46
CA MET A 218 15.68 -14.25 1.51
C MET A 218 15.12 -15.51 2.19
N HIS A 219 13.85 -15.50 2.62
CA HIS A 219 13.19 -16.66 3.20
C HIS A 219 13.30 -17.89 2.29
N THR A 220 12.98 -17.74 1.02
CA THR A 220 13.05 -18.84 0.05
C THR A 220 14.46 -19.38 -0.08
N LEU A 221 15.46 -18.50 -0.19
CA LEU A 221 16.88 -18.90 -0.25
C LEU A 221 17.31 -19.69 0.99
N ILE A 222 17.01 -19.15 2.19
CA ILE A 222 17.32 -19.81 3.46
C ILE A 222 16.70 -21.21 3.50
N ARG A 223 15.41 -21.34 3.14
CA ARG A 223 14.72 -22.63 3.13
C ARG A 223 15.25 -23.61 2.10
N MET A 224 15.76 -23.14 0.96
CA MET A 224 16.39 -23.99 -0.07
C MET A 224 17.73 -24.54 0.39
N ILE A 225 18.56 -23.70 1.05
CA ILE A 225 19.96 -24.06 1.37
C ILE A 225 20.15 -24.55 2.82
N LYS A 226 19.15 -24.46 3.68
CA LYS A 226 19.25 -24.86 5.10
C LYS A 226 19.72 -26.29 5.34
N ASN A 227 19.51 -27.18 4.36
CA ASN A 227 19.93 -28.58 4.43
C ASN A 227 21.30 -28.82 3.80
N GLU A 228 21.92 -27.79 3.20
CA GLU A 228 23.32 -27.86 2.77
C GLU A 228 24.19 -27.82 4.02
N GLN A 229 25.33 -28.52 3.98
CA GLN A 229 26.24 -28.56 5.12
C GLN A 229 27.14 -27.33 5.09
N TYR A 230 26.89 -26.38 6.00
CA TYR A 230 27.76 -25.25 6.26
C TYR A 230 28.51 -25.49 7.58
N PRO A 231 29.83 -25.20 7.64
CA PRO A 231 30.64 -25.40 8.83
C PRO A 231 30.15 -24.59 10.03
N ASP A 232 29.66 -23.35 9.76
CA ASP A 232 29.21 -22.42 10.79
C ASP A 232 28.23 -21.35 10.26
N ALA A 233 27.77 -20.49 11.16
CA ALA A 233 26.82 -19.42 10.85
C ALA A 233 27.38 -18.41 9.84
N ALA A 234 28.67 -18.10 9.88
CA ALA A 234 29.30 -17.11 8.99
C ALA A 234 29.34 -17.61 7.54
N GLU A 235 29.69 -18.88 7.32
CA GLU A 235 29.67 -19.46 5.97
C GLU A 235 28.25 -19.58 5.41
N PHE A 236 27.26 -19.90 6.25
CA PHE A 236 25.87 -19.91 5.83
C PHE A 236 25.41 -18.50 5.40
N VAL A 237 25.66 -17.47 6.22
CA VAL A 237 25.30 -16.08 5.93
C VAL A 237 26.01 -15.57 4.68
N SER A 238 27.30 -15.92 4.49
CA SER A 238 28.06 -15.60 3.28
C SER A 238 27.40 -16.21 2.02
N ALA A 239 26.97 -17.46 2.11
CA ALA A 239 26.29 -18.14 0.99
C ALA A 239 24.93 -17.53 0.66
N VAL A 240 24.18 -17.05 1.68
CA VAL A 240 22.93 -16.29 1.48
C VAL A 240 23.23 -14.95 0.82
N ASN A 241 24.23 -14.21 1.33
CA ASN A 241 24.64 -12.91 0.81
C ASN A 241 25.02 -12.98 -0.68
N ASP A 242 25.87 -13.92 -1.06
CA ASP A 242 26.33 -14.05 -2.44
C ASP A 242 25.19 -14.31 -3.42
N ARG A 243 24.18 -15.09 -3.01
CA ARG A 243 22.99 -15.32 -3.81
C ARG A 243 22.08 -14.06 -3.88
N LEU A 244 21.93 -13.32 -2.79
CA LEU A 244 21.16 -12.07 -2.77
C LEU A 244 21.82 -10.97 -3.61
N CYS A 245 23.16 -10.90 -3.63
CA CYS A 245 23.89 -9.98 -4.51
C CYS A 245 23.68 -10.23 -6.02
N THR A 246 23.08 -11.34 -6.39
CA THR A 246 22.70 -11.65 -7.79
C THR A 246 21.20 -11.52 -8.05
N SER A 247 20.43 -11.12 -7.05
CA SER A 247 18.97 -11.00 -7.16
C SER A 247 18.55 -9.60 -7.56
N ASP A 248 18.02 -9.43 -8.77
CA ASP A 248 17.48 -8.14 -9.25
C ASP A 248 16.39 -7.59 -8.33
N ILE A 249 15.59 -8.45 -7.69
CA ILE A 249 14.51 -8.05 -6.77
C ILE A 249 15.07 -7.30 -5.56
N VAL A 250 16.18 -7.76 -5.01
CA VAL A 250 16.79 -7.18 -3.80
C VAL A 250 17.68 -6.00 -4.17
N GLN A 251 18.44 -6.12 -5.29
CA GLN A 251 19.38 -5.10 -5.75
C GLN A 251 18.72 -3.83 -6.32
N ASP A 252 17.44 -3.91 -6.69
CA ASP A 252 16.72 -2.80 -7.28
C ASP A 252 16.76 -1.56 -6.37
N GLU A 253 17.14 -0.41 -6.93
CA GLU A 253 17.34 0.87 -6.21
C GLU A 253 18.31 0.80 -5.00
N GLY A 254 19.23 -0.15 -4.98
CA GLY A 254 20.21 -0.28 -3.90
C GLY A 254 19.64 -0.90 -2.62
N GLY A 255 18.66 -1.78 -2.74
CA GLY A 255 18.07 -2.51 -1.60
C GLY A 255 19.09 -3.42 -0.90
N PHE A 256 18.94 -3.60 0.39
CA PHE A 256 19.73 -4.49 1.24
C PHE A 256 18.84 -5.14 2.32
N ILE A 257 19.35 -6.13 3.01
CA ILE A 257 18.65 -6.80 4.10
C ILE A 257 19.59 -6.91 5.29
N THR A 258 19.16 -6.47 6.47
CA THR A 258 19.86 -6.78 7.71
C THR A 258 19.48 -8.16 8.20
N LEU A 259 20.42 -8.91 8.75
CA LEU A 259 20.16 -10.26 9.25
C LEU A 259 21.01 -10.57 10.49
N LEU A 260 20.38 -11.08 11.53
CA LEU A 260 21.04 -11.84 12.57
C LEU A 260 20.64 -13.30 12.42
N TYR A 261 21.60 -14.16 12.12
CA TYR A 261 21.42 -15.61 12.02
C TYR A 261 22.14 -16.28 13.15
N SER A 262 21.46 -17.11 13.93
CA SER A 262 22.07 -17.81 15.06
C SER A 262 21.72 -19.30 15.09
N MET A 263 22.64 -20.09 15.66
CA MET A 263 22.50 -21.51 15.91
C MET A 263 22.70 -21.79 17.40
N LEU A 264 21.66 -22.25 18.07
CA LEU A 264 21.68 -22.65 19.47
C LEU A 264 21.95 -24.16 19.58
N ASN A 265 23.06 -24.53 20.18
CA ASN A 265 23.31 -25.91 20.61
C ASN A 265 22.73 -26.12 22.01
N VAL A 266 21.69 -26.90 22.10
CA VAL A 266 20.92 -27.07 23.34
C VAL A 266 21.61 -27.97 24.36
N GLU A 267 22.48 -28.90 23.92
CA GLU A 267 23.26 -29.76 24.83
C GLU A 267 24.44 -29.04 25.45
N LYS A 268 25.08 -28.16 24.66
CA LYS A 268 26.25 -27.37 25.11
C LYS A 268 25.87 -26.07 25.78
N HIS A 269 24.60 -25.67 25.75
CA HIS A 269 24.12 -24.35 26.16
C HIS A 269 24.90 -23.19 25.53
N GLN A 270 25.17 -23.32 24.23
CA GLN A 270 26.01 -22.41 23.48
C GLN A 270 25.27 -21.87 22.26
N ILE A 271 25.32 -20.57 22.08
CA ILE A 271 24.79 -19.90 20.87
C ILE A 271 25.95 -19.42 20.02
N GLU A 272 25.89 -19.71 18.75
CA GLU A 272 26.75 -19.19 17.71
C GLU A 272 25.91 -18.25 16.83
N TRP A 273 26.42 -17.06 16.47
CA TRP A 273 25.70 -16.15 15.59
C TRP A 273 26.63 -15.39 14.65
N THR A 274 26.00 -14.85 13.60
CA THR A 274 26.61 -13.94 12.62
C THR A 274 25.66 -12.77 12.42
N CYS A 275 26.19 -11.57 12.44
CA CYS A 275 25.45 -10.33 12.29
C CYS A 275 25.78 -9.67 10.95
N ALA A 276 24.76 -9.47 10.11
CA ALA A 276 24.84 -8.75 8.84
C ALA A 276 24.08 -7.43 8.93
N GLY A 277 24.69 -6.40 9.54
CA GLY A 277 24.10 -5.07 9.67
C GLY A 277 22.86 -4.98 10.58
N HIS A 278 22.61 -5.97 11.43
CA HIS A 278 21.43 -6.07 12.28
C HIS A 278 21.74 -5.67 13.73
N PRO A 279 20.76 -5.26 14.55
CA PRO A 279 20.97 -5.09 15.98
C PRO A 279 21.54 -6.34 16.64
N LEU A 280 22.52 -6.17 17.53
CA LEU A 280 23.12 -7.27 18.27
C LEU A 280 22.13 -7.85 19.29
N PRO A 281 22.21 -9.16 19.58
CA PRO A 281 21.32 -9.79 20.54
C PRO A 281 21.61 -9.31 21.96
N LEU A 282 20.60 -9.32 22.82
CA LEU A 282 20.69 -8.97 24.23
C LEU A 282 20.58 -10.23 25.08
N LEU A 283 21.43 -10.33 26.11
CA LEU A 283 21.38 -11.36 27.13
C LEU A 283 20.93 -10.73 28.45
N GLN A 284 19.82 -11.26 29.01
CA GLN A 284 19.32 -10.88 30.33
C GLN A 284 19.53 -11.99 31.32
N ASP A 285 20.18 -11.69 32.47
CA ASP A 285 20.15 -12.53 33.65
C ASP A 285 18.81 -12.34 34.38
N LEU A 286 18.00 -13.40 34.48
CA LEU A 286 16.66 -13.32 35.09
C LEU A 286 16.70 -13.25 36.64
N ALA A 287 17.85 -13.49 37.29
CA ALA A 287 17.99 -13.33 38.72
C ALA A 287 18.31 -11.88 39.15
N THR A 288 19.15 -11.21 38.37
CA THR A 288 19.58 -9.83 38.61
C THR A 288 18.83 -8.78 37.78
N ASN A 289 18.19 -9.21 36.71
CA ASN A 289 17.64 -8.36 35.65
C ASN A 289 18.72 -7.52 34.92
N GLU A 290 19.98 -7.87 35.01
CA GLU A 290 21.05 -7.23 34.25
C GLU A 290 20.93 -7.63 32.76
N ILE A 291 21.05 -6.63 31.89
CA ILE A 291 21.02 -6.83 30.45
C ILE A 291 22.38 -6.44 29.87
N THR A 292 22.92 -7.32 29.03
CA THR A 292 24.18 -7.10 28.32
C THR A 292 24.01 -7.31 26.84
N VAL A 293 24.67 -6.50 26.02
CA VAL A 293 24.76 -6.71 24.57
C VAL A 293 25.72 -7.86 24.32
N MET A 294 25.32 -8.80 23.43
CA MET A 294 26.16 -9.94 23.05
C MET A 294 27.00 -9.56 21.83
N GLY A 295 28.25 -9.20 22.05
CA GLY A 295 29.17 -8.69 21.03
C GLY A 295 29.41 -7.18 21.16
N ASP A 296 30.13 -6.62 20.21
CA ASP A 296 30.38 -5.18 20.09
C ASP A 296 30.20 -4.67 18.66
N GLU A 297 30.37 -3.37 18.42
CA GLU A 297 30.15 -2.75 17.11
C GLU A 297 31.05 -3.32 16.00
N ASP A 298 32.23 -3.83 16.34
CA ASP A 298 33.17 -4.41 15.39
C ASP A 298 32.69 -5.79 14.91
N ASP A 299 31.78 -6.45 15.65
CA ASP A 299 31.17 -7.73 15.28
C ASP A 299 30.03 -7.59 14.25
N VAL A 300 29.63 -6.37 13.92
CA VAL A 300 28.55 -6.10 12.96
C VAL A 300 29.11 -6.00 11.55
N GLY A 301 28.83 -7.01 10.72
CA GLY A 301 29.20 -7.01 9.29
C GLY A 301 28.29 -6.12 8.44
N LEU A 302 28.61 -6.01 7.14
CA LEU A 302 27.74 -5.30 6.19
C LEU A 302 26.36 -6.01 6.06
N PRO A 303 25.27 -5.26 5.86
CA PRO A 303 24.00 -5.86 5.46
C PRO A 303 24.13 -6.73 4.21
N LEU A 304 23.25 -7.71 4.08
CA LEU A 304 23.19 -8.60 2.94
C LEU A 304 22.86 -7.83 1.64
N ALA A 305 23.30 -8.36 0.52
CA ALA A 305 23.11 -7.82 -0.82
C ALA A 305 23.88 -6.54 -1.14
N ILE A 306 24.78 -6.05 -0.28
CA ILE A 306 25.63 -4.89 -0.56
C ILE A 306 26.90 -5.30 -1.31
N SER A 307 27.60 -6.35 -0.85
CA SER A 307 28.88 -6.76 -1.42
C SER A 307 29.02 -8.28 -1.44
N ALA A 308 29.10 -8.85 -2.60
CA ALA A 308 29.40 -10.28 -2.75
C ALA A 308 30.81 -10.61 -2.20
N GLY A 309 30.95 -11.79 -1.60
CA GLY A 309 32.22 -12.24 -1.01
C GLY A 309 32.63 -11.48 0.26
N TRP A 310 31.70 -10.75 0.91
CA TRP A 310 31.99 -10.11 2.19
C TRP A 310 32.34 -11.16 3.24
N PRO A 311 33.46 -11.01 3.98
CA PRO A 311 33.86 -11.95 5.00
C PRO A 311 33.08 -11.71 6.29
N TYR A 312 31.99 -12.44 6.49
CA TYR A 312 31.28 -12.40 7.77
C TYR A 312 32.04 -13.13 8.86
N GLU A 313 31.90 -12.66 10.08
CA GLU A 313 32.51 -13.25 11.25
C GLU A 313 31.47 -14.01 12.09
N LYS A 314 31.98 -15.02 12.80
CA LYS A 314 31.19 -15.84 13.71
C LYS A 314 31.52 -15.49 15.14
N MET A 315 30.51 -15.20 15.94
CA MET A 315 30.58 -15.02 17.37
C MET A 315 30.04 -16.26 18.07
N VAL A 316 30.51 -16.51 19.28
CA VAL A 316 30.07 -17.65 20.10
C VAL A 316 30.00 -17.23 21.56
N ALA A 317 28.91 -17.58 22.26
CA ALA A 317 28.76 -17.35 23.70
C ALA A 317 28.06 -18.54 24.35
N GLU A 318 28.34 -18.74 25.64
CA GLU A 318 27.57 -19.62 26.50
C GLU A 318 26.29 -18.93 26.96
N ILE A 319 25.19 -19.67 27.03
CA ILE A 319 23.92 -19.19 27.58
C ILE A 319 23.81 -19.70 29.01
N PRO A 320 23.93 -18.80 30.01
CA PRO A 320 23.80 -19.19 31.41
C PRO A 320 22.39 -19.73 31.72
N ASP A 321 22.32 -20.61 32.71
CA ASP A 321 21.05 -21.00 33.29
C ASP A 321 20.25 -19.78 33.77
N ASN A 322 18.93 -19.86 33.67
CA ASN A 322 18.03 -18.79 34.09
C ASN A 322 18.32 -17.44 33.44
N SER A 323 18.60 -17.47 32.14
CA SER A 323 18.83 -16.29 31.31
C SER A 323 17.82 -16.21 30.16
N ARG A 324 17.78 -15.07 29.48
CA ARG A 324 16.98 -14.84 28.28
C ARG A 324 17.84 -14.18 27.20
N VAL A 325 17.75 -14.65 25.98
CA VAL A 325 18.29 -13.97 24.80
C VAL A 325 17.13 -13.31 24.06
N LEU A 326 17.27 -12.02 23.75
CA LEU A 326 16.36 -11.25 22.91
C LEU A 326 17.06 -10.92 21.59
N ILE A 327 16.42 -11.26 20.48
CA ILE A 327 16.78 -10.86 19.12
C ILE A 327 15.60 -10.04 18.59
N TYR A 328 15.85 -8.87 18.01
CA TYR A 328 14.80 -7.92 17.67
C TYR A 328 15.20 -7.07 16.46
N THR A 329 14.21 -6.50 15.76
CA THR A 329 14.41 -5.52 14.69
C THR A 329 14.41 -4.10 15.27
N ASP A 330 14.99 -3.14 14.53
CA ASP A 330 15.07 -1.72 14.91
C ASP A 330 13.72 -1.06 15.14
N GLY A 331 12.65 -1.59 14.53
CA GLY A 331 11.27 -1.15 14.79
C GLY A 331 10.88 -1.15 16.26
N LEU A 332 11.54 -1.96 17.12
CA LEU A 332 11.35 -1.92 18.57
C LEU A 332 12.00 -0.68 19.18
N GLU A 333 13.21 -0.31 18.74
CA GLU A 333 13.92 0.89 19.20
C GLU A 333 13.25 2.17 18.68
N GLU A 334 12.75 2.15 17.46
CA GLU A 334 12.12 3.27 16.76
C GLU A 334 10.67 3.51 17.19
N ALA A 335 10.10 2.61 17.99
CA ALA A 335 8.72 2.73 18.46
C ALA A 335 8.49 4.04 19.22
N TYR A 336 7.36 4.70 18.92
CA TYR A 336 6.90 5.88 19.63
C TYR A 336 5.81 5.50 20.65
N PRO A 337 5.69 6.28 21.75
CA PRO A 337 4.63 6.03 22.73
C PRO A 337 3.22 6.20 22.11
N PRO A 338 2.20 5.49 22.62
CA PRO A 338 0.84 5.48 22.06
C PRO A 338 0.15 6.85 22.04
N SER A 339 0.65 7.85 22.76
CA SER A 339 0.12 9.22 22.79
C SER A 339 0.18 9.96 21.45
N GLY A 340 0.95 9.46 20.47
CA GLY A 340 1.10 10.07 19.15
C GLY A 340 1.79 11.43 19.16
N ASP A 341 2.42 11.81 20.26
CA ASP A 341 3.15 13.06 20.37
C ASP A 341 4.55 12.87 19.74
N ALA A 342 4.70 13.37 18.51
CA ALA A 342 5.94 13.28 17.73
C ALA A 342 7.13 14.03 18.38
N LEU A 343 6.90 14.71 19.51
CA LEU A 343 7.93 15.39 20.32
C LEU A 343 8.47 14.51 21.44
N LEU A 344 7.91 13.31 21.64
CA LEU A 344 8.43 12.36 22.61
C LEU A 344 9.52 11.50 21.96
N ASP A 345 10.57 11.22 22.72
CA ASP A 345 11.68 10.39 22.29
C ASP A 345 11.21 8.99 21.89
N GLN A 346 11.85 8.40 20.89
CA GLN A 346 11.72 6.99 20.57
C GLN A 346 12.04 6.13 21.79
N PHE A 347 11.53 4.90 21.82
CA PHE A 347 11.76 3.96 22.90
C PHE A 347 13.26 3.72 23.14
N GLY A 348 14.00 3.54 22.04
CA GLY A 348 15.45 3.38 22.01
C GLY A 348 15.96 2.16 22.76
N VAL A 349 17.25 1.88 22.64
CA VAL A 349 17.91 0.75 23.33
C VAL A 349 17.72 0.82 24.86
N LYS A 350 17.61 2.00 25.44
CA LYS A 350 17.38 2.16 26.89
C LYS A 350 15.97 1.76 27.34
N GLY A 351 15.02 1.69 26.42
CA GLY A 351 13.66 1.26 26.68
C GLY A 351 13.49 -0.26 26.64
N ILE A 352 14.38 -0.94 25.94
CA ILE A 352 14.42 -2.40 25.85
C ILE A 352 15.04 -2.96 27.13
#